data_201c28162a64a3d0974ef5f0fa8e1896
#
_entry.id   201c28162a64a3d0974ef5f0fa8e1896
#
_cell.length_a   1.000
_cell.length_b   1.000
_cell.length_c   1.000
_cell.angle_alpha   90.00
_cell.angle_beta   90.00
_cell.angle_gamma   90.00
#
_symmetry.space_group_name_H-M   'P 1'
#
loop_
_entity.id
_entity.type
_entity.pdbx_description
1 polymer ?
#
loop_
_entity_poly.entity_id
_entity_poly.type
_entity_poly.pdbx_seq_one_letter_code
_entity_poly.pdbx_strand_id
1 'polypeptide(L)'
;PRLMARQLDDAGARLLKHKIESVGVKVHLSKSTEEIIGDRYVQGLRFADGELLKTDMLVVSAGITPNDQLARVMGLEVGHRGGVVVNDVLRTSDEHIFAIGECALHHGMIYGLVAPGYDMAEVVAHNLLNDEASRKVFKGADMSTKLKLIGIDVASFGDPICAHSNGQEQSLPIVFEDATQGVYKRINISVDSKRLVGGVLVGDASEYGILQQMCVNGMKLPEHPERLIIHTGSAESGGMSVTDLPDSALVCSCESVSKGAICAAVQDGCDSIADLKTCTKAGTGCGGCLPMVKDLMEATFKSMGKEVKKTICEHFPLSRQELYHLIRVKGYHSYNDVLTQEGLGDGCELCKPLVASLLASIWNDPILNNNNAVLKSMGRRGAL
;
A
#
# COMPACT_ATOMS: atom_id res chain seq x y z
N PRO A 1 -17.22 3.04 -18.25
CA PRO A 1 -16.45 3.46 -17.08
C PRO A 1 -16.51 2.40 -16.00
N ARG A 2 -15.42 2.27 -15.23
CA ARG A 2 -15.26 1.32 -14.14
C ARG A 2 -14.54 1.97 -12.98
N LEU A 3 -14.61 1.35 -11.80
CA LEU A 3 -13.83 1.80 -10.65
C LEU A 3 -12.34 1.69 -10.95
N MET A 4 -11.56 2.69 -10.53
CA MET A 4 -10.11 2.71 -10.64
C MET A 4 -9.60 2.33 -12.04
N ALA A 5 -10.11 2.98 -13.07
CA ALA A 5 -9.92 2.61 -14.48
C ALA A 5 -8.45 2.57 -14.96
N ARG A 6 -7.52 3.21 -14.24
CA ARG A 6 -6.09 3.17 -14.51
C ARG A 6 -5.37 2.01 -13.81
N GLN A 7 -5.92 1.52 -12.70
CA GLN A 7 -5.32 0.51 -11.84
C GLN A 7 -5.93 -0.86 -12.01
N LEU A 8 -7.23 -0.95 -12.36
CA LEU A 8 -7.97 -2.20 -12.42
C LEU A 8 -8.47 -2.48 -13.82
N ASP A 9 -8.44 -3.74 -14.22
CA ASP A 9 -9.16 -4.25 -15.37
C ASP A 9 -10.66 -4.42 -15.05
N ASP A 10 -11.44 -4.88 -16.03
CA ASP A 10 -12.91 -4.97 -15.86
C ASP A 10 -13.30 -6.01 -14.80
N ALA A 11 -12.58 -7.12 -14.69
CA ALA A 11 -12.88 -8.18 -13.71
C ALA A 11 -12.57 -7.71 -12.28
N GLY A 12 -11.38 -7.14 -12.04
CA GLY A 12 -11.00 -6.57 -10.75
C GLY A 12 -11.94 -5.44 -10.33
N ALA A 13 -12.32 -4.56 -11.26
CA ALA A 13 -13.24 -3.46 -10.96
C ALA A 13 -14.66 -3.94 -10.64
N ARG A 14 -15.17 -4.98 -11.30
CA ARG A 14 -16.47 -5.59 -10.97
C ARG A 14 -16.45 -6.21 -9.58
N LEU A 15 -15.41 -6.97 -9.25
CA LEU A 15 -15.27 -7.56 -7.92
C LEU A 15 -15.19 -6.48 -6.83
N LEU A 16 -14.38 -5.44 -7.04
CA LEU A 16 -14.29 -4.31 -6.10
C LEU A 16 -15.65 -3.65 -5.90
N LYS A 17 -16.40 -3.37 -6.98
CA LYS A 17 -17.75 -2.82 -6.91
C LYS A 17 -18.66 -3.70 -6.06
N HIS A 18 -18.70 -5.01 -6.33
CA HIS A 18 -19.52 -5.96 -5.59
C HIS A 18 -19.18 -5.97 -4.09
N LYS A 19 -17.89 -5.98 -3.75
CA LYS A 19 -17.44 -5.94 -2.34
C LYS A 19 -17.82 -4.62 -1.65
N ILE A 20 -17.68 -3.48 -2.31
CA ILE A 20 -18.11 -2.18 -1.77
C ILE A 20 -19.63 -2.16 -1.55
N GLU A 21 -20.40 -2.69 -2.48
CA GLU A 21 -21.86 -2.75 -2.35
C GLU A 21 -22.31 -3.72 -1.26
N SER A 22 -21.57 -4.80 -1.02
CA SER A 22 -21.87 -5.76 0.05
C SER A 22 -21.75 -5.18 1.47
N VAL A 23 -20.96 -4.11 1.64
CA VAL A 23 -20.86 -3.38 2.92
C VAL A 23 -21.84 -2.19 3.02
N GLY A 24 -22.80 -2.10 2.09
CA GLY A 24 -23.90 -1.13 2.14
C GLY A 24 -23.64 0.18 1.39
N VAL A 25 -22.52 0.34 0.68
CA VAL A 25 -22.22 1.52 -0.13
C VAL A 25 -22.77 1.34 -1.54
N LYS A 26 -23.64 2.25 -2.01
CA LYS A 26 -24.13 2.23 -3.39
C LYS A 26 -23.11 2.85 -4.34
N VAL A 27 -22.79 2.15 -5.42
CA VAL A 27 -21.82 2.60 -6.42
C VAL A 27 -22.54 2.97 -7.71
N HIS A 28 -22.55 4.25 -8.04
CA HIS A 28 -23.12 4.78 -9.28
C HIS A 28 -21.99 5.04 -10.28
N LEU A 29 -21.92 4.24 -11.35
CA LEU A 29 -20.98 4.43 -12.45
C LEU A 29 -21.62 5.24 -13.57
N SER A 30 -20.80 5.92 -14.39
CA SER A 30 -21.27 6.73 -15.53
C SER A 30 -22.22 7.86 -15.15
N LYS A 31 -22.17 8.34 -13.92
CA LYS A 31 -22.95 9.49 -13.48
C LYS A 31 -22.11 10.76 -13.54
N SER A 32 -22.64 11.77 -14.18
CA SER A 32 -22.06 13.13 -14.20
C SER A 32 -22.99 14.03 -13.42
N THR A 33 -22.48 14.65 -12.35
CA THR A 33 -23.25 15.62 -11.58
C THR A 33 -23.37 16.93 -12.39
N GLU A 34 -24.58 17.37 -12.63
CA GLU A 34 -24.91 18.61 -13.33
C GLU A 34 -25.20 19.75 -12.35
N GLU A 35 -25.92 19.43 -11.28
CA GLU A 35 -26.35 20.43 -10.30
C GLU A 35 -26.29 19.87 -8.88
N ILE A 36 -25.86 20.71 -7.93
CA ILE A 36 -25.98 20.48 -6.50
C ILE A 36 -27.25 21.21 -6.03
N ILE A 37 -28.23 20.43 -5.53
CA ILE A 37 -29.52 20.93 -5.11
C ILE A 37 -29.47 21.34 -3.65
N GLY A 38 -29.98 22.52 -3.34
CA GLY A 38 -30.08 23.07 -2.00
C GLY A 38 -29.82 24.58 -2.00
N ASP A 39 -30.24 25.25 -0.94
CA ASP A 39 -30.00 26.70 -0.74
C ASP A 39 -28.98 26.92 0.38
N ARG A 40 -29.37 26.73 1.65
CA ARG A 40 -28.47 26.82 2.82
C ARG A 40 -27.75 25.53 3.15
N TYR A 41 -28.32 24.39 2.75
CA TYR A 41 -27.82 23.04 2.99
C TYR A 41 -27.95 22.22 1.71
N VAL A 42 -27.04 21.26 1.52
CA VAL A 42 -27.14 20.28 0.44
C VAL A 42 -28.38 19.42 0.70
N GLN A 43 -29.22 19.27 -0.32
CA GLN A 43 -30.44 18.43 -0.30
C GLN A 43 -30.33 17.27 -1.30
N GLY A 44 -29.43 17.36 -2.26
CA GLY A 44 -29.23 16.33 -3.25
C GLY A 44 -28.37 16.75 -4.43
N LEU A 45 -28.29 15.86 -5.38
CA LEU A 45 -27.59 16.04 -6.65
C LEU A 45 -28.55 15.73 -7.80
N ARG A 46 -28.46 16.50 -8.89
CA ARG A 46 -29.03 16.13 -10.19
C ARG A 46 -27.91 15.68 -11.10
N PHE A 47 -28.10 14.51 -11.70
CA PHE A 47 -27.20 14.00 -12.72
C PHE A 47 -27.63 14.41 -14.12
N ALA A 48 -26.70 14.40 -15.07
CA ALA A 48 -26.95 14.78 -16.47
C ALA A 48 -27.99 13.90 -17.18
N ASP A 49 -28.28 12.70 -16.67
CA ASP A 49 -29.35 11.82 -17.14
C ASP A 49 -30.72 12.11 -16.51
N GLY A 50 -30.81 13.17 -15.66
CA GLY A 50 -32.03 13.59 -14.98
C GLY A 50 -32.30 12.88 -13.66
N GLU A 51 -31.55 11.85 -13.28
CA GLU A 51 -31.72 11.17 -11.98
C GLU A 51 -31.37 12.10 -10.83
N LEU A 52 -32.14 12.01 -9.74
CA LEU A 52 -31.95 12.78 -8.52
C LEU A 52 -31.48 11.86 -7.40
N LEU A 53 -30.38 12.25 -6.74
CA LEU A 53 -29.87 11.59 -5.53
C LEU A 53 -30.03 12.54 -4.34
N LYS A 54 -30.91 12.18 -3.39
CA LYS A 54 -31.04 12.90 -2.12
C LYS A 54 -29.86 12.63 -1.22
N THR A 55 -29.25 13.67 -0.66
CA THR A 55 -28.15 13.56 0.29
C THR A 55 -28.07 14.81 1.15
N ASP A 56 -27.63 14.67 2.40
CA ASP A 56 -27.42 15.76 3.34
C ASP A 56 -25.97 16.21 3.42
N MET A 57 -25.05 15.42 2.85
CA MET A 57 -23.63 15.72 2.79
C MET A 57 -23.05 15.31 1.43
N LEU A 58 -22.20 16.15 0.88
CA LEU A 58 -21.46 15.89 -0.35
C LEU A 58 -19.97 16.05 -0.09
N VAL A 59 -19.21 15.01 -0.43
CA VAL A 59 -17.75 15.05 -0.44
C VAL A 59 -17.27 14.94 -1.89
N VAL A 60 -16.53 15.95 -2.35
CA VAL A 60 -15.97 15.99 -3.71
C VAL A 60 -14.53 15.50 -3.67
N SER A 61 -14.24 14.42 -4.39
CA SER A 61 -12.89 13.83 -4.54
C SER A 61 -12.69 13.46 -6.02
N ALA A 62 -12.63 14.48 -6.88
CA ALA A 62 -12.66 14.33 -8.34
C ALA A 62 -11.26 14.42 -9.01
N GLY A 63 -10.21 14.04 -8.29
CA GLY A 63 -8.83 14.10 -8.77
C GLY A 63 -8.14 15.42 -8.47
N ILE A 64 -7.03 15.69 -9.19
CA ILE A 64 -6.20 16.87 -9.01
C ILE A 64 -6.14 17.70 -10.30
N THR A 65 -5.88 18.99 -10.12
CA THR A 65 -5.47 19.89 -11.20
C THR A 65 -4.07 20.41 -10.87
N PRO A 66 -3.09 20.27 -11.77
CA PRO A 66 -1.75 20.79 -11.54
C PRO A 66 -1.79 22.30 -11.25
N ASN A 67 -1.02 22.73 -10.25
CA ASN A 67 -0.87 24.14 -9.97
C ASN A 67 0.18 24.76 -10.91
N ASP A 68 -0.26 25.18 -12.09
CA ASP A 68 0.58 25.70 -13.16
C ASP A 68 0.34 27.22 -13.41
N GLN A 69 -0.37 27.91 -12.53
CA GLN A 69 -0.71 29.32 -12.71
C GLN A 69 0.51 30.22 -12.87
N LEU A 70 1.54 30.00 -12.02
CA LEU A 70 2.78 30.78 -12.10
C LEU A 70 3.48 30.56 -13.45
N ALA A 71 3.55 29.31 -13.91
CA ALA A 71 4.16 28.96 -15.19
C ALA A 71 3.45 29.65 -16.37
N ARG A 72 2.11 29.72 -16.34
CA ARG A 72 1.30 30.45 -17.35
C ARG A 72 1.61 31.93 -17.36
N VAL A 73 1.71 32.56 -16.18
CA VAL A 73 2.05 33.98 -16.06
C VAL A 73 3.44 34.26 -16.58
N MET A 74 4.39 33.34 -16.38
CA MET A 74 5.77 33.42 -16.88
C MET A 74 5.92 33.07 -18.37
N GLY A 75 4.85 32.64 -19.05
CA GLY A 75 4.89 32.24 -20.46
C GLY A 75 5.55 30.90 -20.69
N LEU A 76 5.68 30.04 -19.68
CA LEU A 76 6.22 28.68 -19.87
C LEU A 76 5.22 27.79 -20.61
N GLU A 77 5.71 26.77 -21.28
CA GLU A 77 4.88 25.77 -21.94
C GLU A 77 4.11 24.94 -20.91
N VAL A 78 2.79 24.88 -21.10
CA VAL A 78 1.87 24.13 -20.22
C VAL A 78 1.01 23.20 -21.06
N GLY A 79 0.80 21.99 -20.59
CA GLY A 79 0.00 20.98 -21.28
C GLY A 79 -1.47 21.39 -21.43
N HIS A 80 -2.15 20.83 -22.42
CA HIS A 80 -3.58 21.12 -22.69
C HIS A 80 -4.48 20.88 -21.46
N ARG A 81 -4.19 19.84 -20.66
CA ARG A 81 -4.91 19.48 -19.42
C ARG A 81 -4.24 20.04 -18.15
N GLY A 82 -3.33 20.99 -18.30
CA GLY A 82 -2.48 21.53 -17.25
C GLY A 82 -1.15 20.77 -17.10
N GLY A 83 -0.30 21.33 -16.22
CA GLY A 83 1.05 20.82 -15.93
C GLY A 83 2.13 21.47 -16.78
N VAL A 84 3.22 21.87 -16.14
CA VAL A 84 4.37 22.52 -16.78
C VAL A 84 5.14 21.48 -17.58
N VAL A 85 5.26 21.66 -18.88
CA VAL A 85 5.98 20.74 -19.77
C VAL A 85 7.47 20.73 -19.43
N VAL A 86 8.02 19.53 -19.19
CA VAL A 86 9.44 19.34 -18.89
C VAL A 86 10.06 18.24 -19.74
N ASN A 87 11.36 18.39 -20.00
CA ASN A 87 12.17 17.36 -20.67
C ASN A 87 12.71 16.32 -19.65
N ASP A 88 13.53 15.38 -20.12
CA ASP A 88 14.08 14.29 -19.29
C ASP A 88 15.01 14.75 -18.16
N VAL A 89 15.52 15.97 -18.21
CA VAL A 89 16.27 16.58 -17.11
C VAL A 89 15.42 17.55 -16.28
N LEU A 90 14.09 17.49 -16.47
CA LEU A 90 13.08 18.26 -15.73
C LEU A 90 13.18 19.79 -15.95
N ARG A 91 13.80 20.20 -17.05
CA ARG A 91 13.87 21.59 -17.47
C ARG A 91 12.62 21.97 -18.27
N THR A 92 12.10 23.15 -18.04
CA THR A 92 10.92 23.71 -18.72
C THR A 92 11.28 24.25 -20.11
N SER A 93 10.38 24.98 -20.74
CA SER A 93 10.65 25.76 -21.96
C SER A 93 11.67 26.90 -21.76
N ASP A 94 11.91 27.31 -20.54
CA ASP A 94 12.99 28.21 -20.15
C ASP A 94 14.17 27.38 -19.61
N GLU A 95 15.37 27.65 -20.13
CA GLU A 95 16.56 26.88 -19.79
C GLU A 95 17.05 27.04 -18.34
N HIS A 96 16.60 28.06 -17.63
CA HIS A 96 16.96 28.35 -16.25
C HIS A 96 15.90 27.91 -15.24
N ILE A 97 14.76 27.38 -15.73
CA ILE A 97 13.63 27.00 -14.88
C ILE A 97 13.39 25.49 -14.96
N PHE A 98 13.26 24.88 -13.78
CA PHE A 98 12.91 23.47 -13.62
C PHE A 98 11.52 23.35 -12.99
N ALA A 99 10.78 22.29 -13.32
CA ALA A 99 9.54 21.94 -12.62
C ALA A 99 9.58 20.49 -12.20
N ILE A 100 9.19 20.21 -10.96
CA ILE A 100 9.18 18.88 -10.34
C ILE A 100 7.90 18.64 -9.57
N GLY A 101 7.57 17.38 -9.29
CA GLY A 101 6.38 16.98 -8.53
C GLY A 101 5.10 17.05 -9.36
N GLU A 102 3.96 17.26 -8.69
CA GLU A 102 2.63 17.16 -9.30
C GLU A 102 2.30 18.30 -10.29
N CYS A 103 3.06 19.36 -10.31
CA CYS A 103 2.89 20.43 -11.31
C CYS A 103 3.63 20.15 -12.62
N ALA A 104 4.55 19.19 -12.66
CA ALA A 104 5.34 18.86 -13.85
C ALA A 104 4.58 17.89 -14.78
N LEU A 105 4.66 18.15 -16.09
CA LEU A 105 4.15 17.28 -17.14
C LEU A 105 5.34 16.70 -17.92
N HIS A 106 5.69 15.45 -17.63
CA HIS A 106 6.78 14.74 -18.29
C HIS A 106 6.22 13.67 -19.24
N HIS A 107 6.56 13.72 -20.51
CA HIS A 107 6.04 12.83 -21.55
C HIS A 107 4.51 12.66 -21.53
N GLY A 108 3.77 13.75 -21.27
CA GLY A 108 2.31 13.74 -21.23
C GLY A 108 1.72 13.13 -19.93
N MET A 109 2.56 12.79 -18.96
CA MET A 109 2.14 12.23 -17.67
C MET A 109 2.37 13.21 -16.50
N ILE A 110 1.33 13.37 -15.68
CA ILE A 110 1.39 14.03 -14.37
C ILE A 110 1.38 12.92 -13.32
N TYR A 111 2.39 12.91 -12.47
CA TYR A 111 2.55 11.93 -11.41
C TYR A 111 1.84 12.44 -10.14
N GLY A 112 0.64 11.91 -9.86
CA GLY A 112 -0.16 12.27 -8.69
C GLY A 112 0.25 11.55 -7.41
N LEU A 113 1.54 11.32 -7.21
CA LEU A 113 2.13 10.65 -6.05
C LEU A 113 3.36 11.43 -5.57
N VAL A 114 3.70 11.29 -4.30
CA VAL A 114 4.85 12.01 -3.69
C VAL A 114 6.19 11.44 -4.15
N ALA A 115 6.32 10.11 -4.21
CA ALA A 115 7.59 9.43 -4.52
C ALA A 115 8.21 9.89 -5.86
N PRO A 116 7.47 9.98 -6.99
CA PRO A 116 8.00 10.53 -8.22
C PRO A 116 8.59 11.94 -8.09
N GLY A 117 8.03 12.76 -7.21
CA GLY A 117 8.53 14.10 -6.93
C GLY A 117 9.92 14.09 -6.27
N TYR A 118 10.21 13.11 -5.42
CA TYR A 118 11.55 12.93 -4.83
C TYR A 118 12.56 12.46 -5.88
N ASP A 119 12.18 11.51 -6.74
CA ASP A 119 13.03 11.05 -7.84
C ASP A 119 13.38 12.22 -8.79
N MET A 120 12.38 13.05 -9.11
CA MET A 120 12.59 14.28 -9.90
C MET A 120 13.53 15.26 -9.18
N ALA A 121 13.37 15.46 -7.88
CA ALA A 121 14.22 16.34 -7.08
C ALA A 121 15.66 15.86 -7.06
N GLU A 122 15.89 14.55 -6.94
CA GLU A 122 17.22 13.95 -7.00
C GLU A 122 17.90 14.20 -8.36
N VAL A 123 17.16 14.02 -9.46
CA VAL A 123 17.67 14.28 -10.82
C VAL A 123 18.08 15.75 -10.96
N VAL A 124 17.23 16.69 -10.57
CA VAL A 124 17.53 18.12 -10.66
C VAL A 124 18.72 18.51 -9.78
N ALA A 125 18.71 18.08 -8.50
CA ALA A 125 19.80 18.39 -7.58
C ALA A 125 21.15 17.85 -8.08
N HIS A 126 21.15 16.61 -8.58
CA HIS A 126 22.37 16.01 -9.16
C HIS A 126 22.87 16.83 -10.35
N ASN A 127 21.98 17.20 -11.27
CA ASN A 127 22.36 17.92 -12.50
C ASN A 127 22.79 19.38 -12.27
N LEU A 128 22.35 19.97 -11.14
CA LEU A 128 22.80 21.32 -10.74
C LEU A 128 24.18 21.31 -10.10
N LEU A 129 24.60 20.20 -9.51
CA LEU A 129 25.87 20.07 -8.77
C LEU A 129 27.00 19.42 -9.54
N ASN A 130 26.70 18.77 -10.66
CA ASN A 130 27.66 17.97 -11.42
C ASN A 130 27.75 18.39 -12.90
N ASP A 131 28.82 18.00 -13.54
CA ASP A 131 29.08 18.28 -14.95
C ASP A 131 28.14 17.53 -15.90
N GLU A 132 28.00 18.02 -17.12
CA GLU A 132 27.16 17.40 -18.17
C GLU A 132 27.49 15.93 -18.45
N ALA A 133 28.73 15.52 -18.28
CA ALA A 133 29.18 14.14 -18.52
C ALA A 133 28.54 13.14 -17.51
N SER A 134 28.14 13.60 -16.33
CA SER A 134 27.49 12.78 -15.28
C SER A 134 25.99 13.01 -15.18
N ARG A 135 25.36 13.67 -16.17
CA ARG A 135 23.95 14.06 -16.17
C ARG A 135 23.01 12.87 -15.97
N LYS A 136 22.14 12.97 -14.97
CA LYS A 136 21.03 12.05 -14.75
C LYS A 136 19.80 12.48 -15.56
N VAL A 137 18.97 11.50 -15.91
CA VAL A 137 17.68 11.71 -16.57
C VAL A 137 16.56 11.04 -15.78
N PHE A 138 15.42 11.70 -15.75
CA PHE A 138 14.18 11.12 -15.21
C PHE A 138 13.51 10.27 -16.28
N LYS A 139 13.41 8.97 -16.05
CA LYS A 139 12.84 8.00 -17.01
C LYS A 139 11.37 7.66 -16.73
N GLY A 140 10.72 8.42 -15.87
CA GLY A 140 9.42 8.08 -15.29
C GLY A 140 9.58 7.44 -13.91
N ALA A 141 8.46 7.19 -13.25
CA ALA A 141 8.42 6.61 -11.93
C ALA A 141 7.43 5.46 -11.86
N ASP A 142 7.64 4.57 -10.89
CA ASP A 142 6.70 3.50 -10.58
C ASP A 142 5.39 4.07 -10.04
N MET A 143 4.28 3.74 -10.70
CA MET A 143 2.93 4.16 -10.32
C MET A 143 2.16 3.06 -9.59
N SER A 144 2.87 2.06 -9.08
CA SER A 144 2.29 0.98 -8.30
C SER A 144 1.58 1.51 -7.05
N THR A 145 0.43 0.93 -6.76
CA THR A 145 -0.41 1.35 -5.63
C THR A 145 -0.92 0.13 -4.86
N LYS A 146 -0.94 0.26 -3.54
CA LYS A 146 -1.63 -0.68 -2.64
C LYS A 146 -2.53 0.12 -1.71
N LEU A 147 -3.80 -0.16 -1.75
CA LEU A 147 -4.83 0.54 -0.98
C LEU A 147 -5.64 -0.48 -0.18
N LYS A 148 -6.16 -0.03 0.96
CA LYS A 148 -7.18 -0.75 1.73
C LYS A 148 -8.45 0.07 1.72
N LEU A 149 -9.39 -0.29 0.85
CA LEU A 149 -10.67 0.41 0.65
C LEU A 149 -11.76 -0.30 1.45
N ILE A 150 -12.23 0.31 2.52
CA ILE A 150 -13.32 -0.23 3.38
C ILE A 150 -13.02 -1.70 3.79
N GLY A 151 -11.75 -1.97 4.17
CA GLY A 151 -11.32 -3.32 4.53
C GLY A 151 -10.99 -4.25 3.35
N ILE A 152 -11.14 -3.81 2.11
CA ILE A 152 -10.83 -4.57 0.90
C ILE A 152 -9.42 -4.20 0.43
N ASP A 153 -8.55 -5.20 0.30
CA ASP A 153 -7.24 -4.98 -0.27
C ASP A 153 -7.34 -4.82 -1.79
N VAL A 154 -6.72 -3.75 -2.31
CA VAL A 154 -6.63 -3.46 -3.74
C VAL A 154 -5.21 -3.05 -4.06
N ALA A 155 -4.59 -3.69 -5.04
CA ALA A 155 -3.26 -3.34 -5.48
C ALA A 155 -3.10 -3.46 -7.00
N SER A 156 -2.23 -2.62 -7.54
CA SER A 156 -1.78 -2.68 -8.93
C SER A 156 -0.31 -2.29 -9.01
N PHE A 157 0.41 -2.87 -9.95
CA PHE A 157 1.82 -2.60 -10.16
C PHE A 157 2.19 -2.77 -11.64
N GLY A 158 3.25 -2.08 -12.08
CA GLY A 158 3.73 -2.09 -13.45
C GLY A 158 2.65 -1.65 -14.44
N ASP A 159 2.48 -2.39 -15.56
CA ASP A 159 1.36 -2.24 -16.48
C ASP A 159 0.22 -3.21 -16.09
N PRO A 160 -0.75 -2.74 -15.31
CA PRO A 160 -1.82 -3.61 -14.78
C PRO A 160 -2.86 -3.99 -15.83
N ILE A 161 -2.99 -3.22 -16.93
CA ILE A 161 -4.10 -3.34 -17.87
C ILE A 161 -3.68 -4.00 -19.18
N CYS A 162 -2.37 -4.13 -19.46
CA CYS A 162 -1.83 -4.56 -20.75
C CYS A 162 -2.41 -3.71 -21.91
N ALA A 163 -2.16 -2.42 -21.87
CA ALA A 163 -2.59 -1.54 -22.94
C ALA A 163 -2.00 -2.03 -24.28
N HIS A 164 -2.86 -2.44 -25.18
CA HIS A 164 -2.44 -2.79 -26.54
C HIS A 164 -1.92 -1.54 -27.25
N SER A 165 -0.61 -1.40 -27.35
CA SER A 165 -0.02 -0.41 -28.24
C SER A 165 0.20 -1.05 -29.61
N ASN A 166 -0.41 -0.47 -30.63
CA ASN A 166 -0.26 -0.87 -32.05
C ASN A 166 -0.74 -2.27 -32.43
N GLY A 167 -1.75 -2.85 -31.70
CA GLY A 167 -2.38 -4.11 -32.10
C GLY A 167 -1.54 -5.38 -31.85
N GLN A 168 -0.40 -5.26 -31.19
CA GLN A 168 0.38 -6.41 -30.70
C GLN A 168 0.15 -6.63 -29.21
N GLU A 169 -0.15 -7.86 -28.83
CA GLU A 169 -0.22 -8.26 -27.44
C GLU A 169 1.17 -8.16 -26.81
N GLN A 170 1.37 -7.19 -25.94
CA GLN A 170 2.70 -6.97 -25.30
C GLN A 170 2.91 -7.85 -24.07
N SER A 171 1.90 -8.56 -23.60
CA SER A 171 1.99 -9.43 -22.43
C SER A 171 0.91 -10.51 -22.41
N LEU A 172 1.20 -11.60 -21.71
CA LEU A 172 0.29 -12.72 -21.49
C LEU A 172 -0.26 -12.65 -20.06
N PRO A 173 -1.59 -12.68 -19.86
CA PRO A 173 -2.17 -12.66 -18.52
C PRO A 173 -2.20 -14.07 -17.90
N ILE A 174 -1.89 -14.16 -16.62
CA ILE A 174 -2.22 -15.29 -15.75
C ILE A 174 -3.24 -14.79 -14.74
N VAL A 175 -4.40 -15.45 -14.66
CA VAL A 175 -5.52 -15.01 -13.82
C VAL A 175 -5.90 -16.10 -12.83
N PHE A 176 -6.10 -15.70 -11.59
CA PHE A 176 -6.72 -16.51 -10.54
C PHE A 176 -7.94 -15.77 -10.00
N GLU A 177 -9.07 -16.46 -9.94
CA GLU A 177 -10.32 -15.92 -9.40
C GLU A 177 -10.94 -16.94 -8.45
N ASP A 178 -11.23 -16.50 -7.22
CA ASP A 178 -11.98 -17.25 -6.22
C ASP A 178 -13.25 -16.47 -5.86
N ALA A 179 -14.37 -16.85 -6.44
CA ALA A 179 -15.66 -16.21 -6.18
C ALA A 179 -16.15 -16.45 -4.75
N THR A 180 -15.74 -17.54 -4.09
CA THR A 180 -16.18 -17.87 -2.72
C THR A 180 -15.52 -16.98 -1.68
N GLN A 181 -14.24 -16.67 -1.88
CA GLN A 181 -13.46 -15.77 -1.04
C GLN A 181 -13.52 -14.31 -1.52
N GLY A 182 -14.01 -14.11 -2.74
CA GLY A 182 -14.00 -12.79 -3.38
C GLY A 182 -12.58 -12.29 -3.62
N VAL A 183 -11.74 -13.12 -4.23
CA VAL A 183 -10.36 -12.81 -4.57
C VAL A 183 -10.18 -12.84 -6.07
N TYR A 184 -9.53 -11.81 -6.61
CA TYR A 184 -9.11 -11.73 -8.00
C TYR A 184 -7.64 -11.32 -8.04
N LYS A 185 -6.82 -12.12 -8.71
CA LYS A 185 -5.41 -11.86 -8.93
C LYS A 185 -5.08 -12.04 -10.41
N ARG A 186 -4.44 -11.05 -10.98
CA ARG A 186 -3.93 -11.08 -12.35
C ARG A 186 -2.50 -10.62 -12.37
N ILE A 187 -1.63 -11.40 -12.99
CA ILE A 187 -0.28 -10.97 -13.35
C ILE A 187 -0.14 -11.00 -14.87
N ASN A 188 0.57 -10.03 -15.39
CA ASN A 188 0.89 -9.88 -16.80
C ASN A 188 2.36 -10.20 -16.99
N ILE A 189 2.66 -11.19 -17.82
CA ILE A 189 4.02 -11.61 -18.12
C ILE A 189 4.40 -11.23 -19.56
N SER A 190 5.68 -10.97 -19.81
CA SER A 190 6.18 -10.66 -21.15
C SER A 190 5.95 -11.83 -22.12
N VAL A 191 5.81 -11.54 -23.41
CA VAL A 191 5.53 -12.55 -24.45
C VAL A 191 6.61 -13.63 -24.49
N ASP A 192 7.86 -13.31 -24.16
CA ASP A 192 8.94 -14.27 -24.00
C ASP A 192 8.88 -15.08 -22.69
N SER A 193 7.84 -14.85 -21.86
CA SER A 193 7.58 -15.49 -20.58
C SER A 193 8.72 -15.39 -19.55
N LYS A 194 9.55 -14.34 -19.66
CA LYS A 194 10.75 -14.21 -18.81
C LYS A 194 10.60 -13.20 -17.70
N ARG A 195 9.71 -12.21 -17.84
CA ARG A 195 9.59 -11.09 -16.91
C ARG A 195 8.15 -10.79 -16.55
N LEU A 196 7.96 -10.32 -15.33
CA LEU A 196 6.70 -9.76 -14.86
C LEU A 196 6.57 -8.32 -15.38
N VAL A 197 5.46 -8.02 -16.04
CA VAL A 197 5.19 -6.70 -16.66
C VAL A 197 4.30 -5.86 -15.77
N GLY A 198 3.38 -6.48 -15.05
CA GLY A 198 2.48 -5.81 -14.16
C GLY A 198 1.41 -6.74 -13.58
N GLY A 199 0.47 -6.17 -12.84
CA GLY A 199 -0.63 -6.98 -12.30
C GLY A 199 -1.64 -6.21 -11.46
N VAL A 200 -2.72 -6.92 -11.12
CA VAL A 200 -3.86 -6.46 -10.35
C VAL A 200 -4.19 -7.49 -9.27
N LEU A 201 -4.38 -7.04 -8.04
CA LEU A 201 -4.81 -7.86 -6.91
C LEU A 201 -6.01 -7.19 -6.24
N VAL A 202 -7.11 -7.92 -6.05
CA VAL A 202 -8.33 -7.44 -5.37
C VAL A 202 -8.79 -8.50 -4.38
N GLY A 203 -9.08 -8.09 -3.16
CA GLY A 203 -9.54 -8.96 -2.07
C GLY A 203 -8.41 -9.52 -1.21
N ASP A 204 -7.35 -9.99 -1.83
CA ASP A 204 -6.10 -10.39 -1.18
C ASP A 204 -4.92 -9.83 -1.98
N ALA A 205 -4.09 -9.03 -1.34
CA ALA A 205 -2.90 -8.42 -1.91
C ALA A 205 -1.64 -8.73 -1.07
N SER A 206 -1.59 -9.92 -0.47
CA SER A 206 -0.47 -10.36 0.36
C SER A 206 0.84 -10.43 -0.43
N GLU A 207 0.80 -10.87 -1.68
CA GLU A 207 1.97 -10.99 -2.55
C GLU A 207 2.43 -9.68 -3.20
N TYR A 208 1.68 -8.60 -3.03
CA TYR A 208 1.95 -7.32 -3.72
C TYR A 208 3.41 -6.89 -3.62
N GLY A 209 4.00 -6.95 -2.41
CA GLY A 209 5.36 -6.47 -2.19
C GLY A 209 6.39 -7.19 -3.04
N ILE A 210 6.33 -8.53 -3.07
CA ILE A 210 7.27 -9.34 -3.86
C ILE A 210 7.02 -9.18 -5.36
N LEU A 211 5.76 -9.15 -5.80
CA LEU A 211 5.39 -8.99 -7.21
C LEU A 211 5.81 -7.63 -7.76
N GLN A 212 5.60 -6.56 -7.01
CA GLN A 212 6.05 -5.22 -7.37
C GLN A 212 7.58 -5.18 -7.52
N GLN A 213 8.31 -5.75 -6.55
CA GLN A 213 9.77 -5.79 -6.61
C GLN A 213 10.29 -6.61 -7.78
N MET A 214 9.64 -7.73 -8.10
CA MET A 214 9.98 -8.51 -9.30
C MET A 214 9.80 -7.69 -10.57
N CYS A 215 8.70 -6.95 -10.66
CA CYS A 215 8.38 -6.11 -11.81
C CYS A 215 9.38 -4.96 -11.94
N VAL A 216 9.60 -4.18 -10.89
CA VAL A 216 10.47 -2.99 -10.90
C VAL A 216 11.93 -3.35 -11.18
N ASN A 217 12.42 -4.46 -10.61
CA ASN A 217 13.80 -4.91 -10.80
C ASN A 217 13.99 -5.81 -12.04
N GLY A 218 12.95 -6.05 -12.84
CA GLY A 218 13.02 -6.87 -14.04
C GLY A 218 13.48 -8.30 -13.77
N MET A 219 13.10 -8.87 -12.63
CA MET A 219 13.55 -10.18 -12.19
C MET A 219 13.00 -11.28 -13.09
N LYS A 220 13.81 -12.33 -13.29
CA LYS A 220 13.41 -13.49 -14.09
C LYS A 220 12.26 -14.24 -13.37
N LEU A 221 11.23 -14.60 -14.13
CA LEU A 221 10.13 -15.42 -13.64
C LEU A 221 10.60 -16.84 -13.27
N PRO A 222 9.98 -17.46 -12.25
CA PRO A 222 10.16 -18.89 -11.99
C PRO A 222 9.58 -19.73 -13.14
N GLU A 223 9.91 -21.00 -13.19
CA GLU A 223 9.42 -21.96 -14.20
C GLU A 223 7.88 -22.04 -14.20
N HIS A 224 7.27 -21.86 -13.01
CA HIS A 224 5.83 -21.90 -12.78
C HIS A 224 5.33 -20.55 -12.24
N PRO A 225 5.16 -19.52 -13.10
CA PRO A 225 4.79 -18.18 -12.66
C PRO A 225 3.38 -18.07 -12.06
N GLU A 226 2.48 -19.02 -12.36
CA GLU A 226 1.15 -19.10 -11.75
C GLU A 226 1.21 -19.29 -10.21
N ARG A 227 2.27 -19.90 -9.70
CA ARG A 227 2.49 -20.09 -8.26
C ARG A 227 2.76 -18.81 -7.50
N LEU A 228 3.07 -17.71 -8.21
CA LEU A 228 3.24 -16.40 -7.60
C LEU A 228 1.92 -15.83 -7.04
N ILE A 229 0.76 -16.30 -7.56
CA ILE A 229 -0.57 -15.82 -7.16
C ILE A 229 -1.50 -16.91 -6.64
N ILE A 230 -1.07 -18.18 -6.69
CA ILE A 230 -1.84 -19.33 -6.20
C ILE A 230 -1.13 -19.91 -4.97
N HIS A 231 -1.81 -19.87 -3.81
CA HIS A 231 -1.31 -20.52 -2.59
C HIS A 231 -1.61 -22.03 -2.62
N THR A 232 -0.61 -22.84 -2.83
CA THR A 232 -0.75 -24.31 -2.88
C THR A 232 -0.56 -24.97 -1.51
N GLY A 233 -0.78 -24.31 -0.39
CA GLY A 233 -0.84 -24.89 0.97
C GLY A 233 0.34 -25.76 1.43
N SER A 234 1.29 -26.08 0.58
CA SER A 234 2.50 -26.86 0.92
C SER A 234 3.66 -25.91 1.26
N ALA A 235 4.38 -26.21 2.32
CA ALA A 235 5.57 -25.46 2.75
C ALA A 235 6.71 -25.43 1.71
N GLU A 236 6.57 -26.21 0.63
CA GLU A 236 7.47 -26.27 -0.54
C GLU A 236 6.93 -25.45 -1.73
N SER A 237 5.96 -24.56 -1.50
CA SER A 237 5.52 -23.66 -2.56
C SER A 237 6.71 -22.81 -3.01
N GLY A 238 7.19 -23.06 -4.23
CA GLY A 238 8.29 -22.34 -4.88
C GLY A 238 7.97 -20.88 -5.18
N GLY A 239 7.36 -20.21 -4.22
CA GLY A 239 7.16 -18.76 -4.21
C GLY A 239 8.48 -18.07 -3.87
N MET A 240 8.79 -17.02 -4.59
CA MET A 240 9.97 -16.21 -4.34
C MET A 240 9.91 -15.60 -2.93
N SER A 241 11.01 -15.74 -2.18
CA SER A 241 11.14 -15.18 -0.84
C SER A 241 11.69 -13.75 -0.90
N VAL A 242 11.46 -12.97 0.14
CA VAL A 242 12.10 -11.63 0.31
C VAL A 242 13.64 -11.74 0.31
N THR A 243 14.19 -12.91 0.65
CA THR A 243 15.63 -13.16 0.61
C THR A 243 16.19 -13.22 -0.81
N ASP A 244 15.37 -13.59 -1.80
CA ASP A 244 15.79 -13.75 -3.20
C ASP A 244 15.88 -12.41 -3.95
N LEU A 245 15.35 -11.33 -3.33
CA LEU A 245 15.49 -9.98 -3.87
C LEU A 245 16.97 -9.55 -3.88
N PRO A 246 17.45 -8.83 -4.90
CA PRO A 246 18.79 -8.26 -4.88
C PRO A 246 18.92 -7.20 -3.76
N ASP A 247 20.10 -7.00 -3.22
CA ASP A 247 20.33 -6.03 -2.14
C ASP A 247 20.03 -4.58 -2.57
N SER A 248 20.12 -4.30 -3.85
CA SER A 248 19.72 -3.02 -4.46
C SER A 248 18.21 -2.84 -4.60
N ALA A 249 17.39 -3.88 -4.35
CA ALA A 249 15.94 -3.77 -4.47
C ALA A 249 15.38 -2.71 -3.51
N LEU A 250 14.62 -1.78 -4.06
CA LEU A 250 14.05 -0.65 -3.32
C LEU A 250 12.82 -1.11 -2.53
N VAL A 251 12.95 -1.32 -1.23
CA VAL A 251 11.87 -1.81 -0.35
C VAL A 251 10.96 -0.68 0.11
N CYS A 252 11.52 0.47 0.47
CA CYS A 252 10.76 1.65 0.86
C CYS A 252 10.95 2.77 -0.19
N SER A 253 9.97 2.94 -1.08
CA SER A 253 10.04 3.97 -2.12
C SER A 253 9.94 5.40 -1.57
N CYS A 254 9.18 5.61 -0.47
CA CYS A 254 9.02 6.95 0.12
C CYS A 254 10.33 7.50 0.70
N GLU A 255 11.22 6.63 1.19
CA GLU A 255 12.46 7.00 1.87
C GLU A 255 13.70 6.46 1.14
N SER A 256 13.51 5.92 -0.08
CA SER A 256 14.58 5.36 -0.93
C SER A 256 15.45 4.32 -0.22
N VAL A 257 14.85 3.43 0.59
CA VAL A 257 15.56 2.43 1.38
C VAL A 257 15.58 1.08 0.66
N SER A 258 16.79 0.57 0.39
CA SER A 258 16.99 -0.73 -0.26
C SER A 258 16.92 -1.90 0.74
N LYS A 259 16.77 -3.12 0.21
CA LYS A 259 16.88 -4.36 1.00
C LYS A 259 18.23 -4.43 1.73
N GLY A 260 19.33 -4.15 1.02
CA GLY A 260 20.67 -4.19 1.61
C GLY A 260 20.81 -3.25 2.81
N ALA A 261 20.26 -2.03 2.73
CA ALA A 261 20.27 -1.07 3.82
C ALA A 261 19.47 -1.59 5.05
N ILE A 262 18.33 -2.25 4.83
CA ILE A 262 17.55 -2.85 5.92
C ILE A 262 18.32 -4.00 6.56
N CYS A 263 18.86 -4.92 5.74
CA CYS A 263 19.61 -6.06 6.24
C CYS A 263 20.87 -5.62 7.00
N ALA A 264 21.60 -4.62 6.51
CA ALA A 264 22.77 -4.06 7.20
C ALA A 264 22.37 -3.46 8.55
N ALA A 265 21.31 -2.64 8.62
CA ALA A 265 20.83 -2.08 9.88
C ALA A 265 20.47 -3.17 10.92
N VAL A 266 19.85 -4.28 10.48
CA VAL A 266 19.59 -5.43 11.38
C VAL A 266 20.87 -6.09 11.86
N GLN A 267 21.87 -6.25 10.99
CA GLN A 267 23.18 -6.81 11.35
C GLN A 267 23.92 -5.90 12.31
N ASP A 268 23.78 -4.59 12.18
CA ASP A 268 24.36 -3.56 13.03
C ASP A 268 23.65 -3.38 14.38
N GLY A 269 22.57 -4.17 14.63
CA GLY A 269 21.92 -4.24 15.94
C GLY A 269 20.53 -3.62 16.05
N CYS A 270 19.88 -3.26 14.92
CA CYS A 270 18.46 -2.88 14.95
C CYS A 270 17.59 -4.12 15.21
N ASP A 271 17.10 -4.28 16.44
CA ASP A 271 16.40 -5.48 16.88
C ASP A 271 14.85 -5.37 16.81
N SER A 272 14.34 -4.20 16.46
CA SER A 272 12.88 -3.95 16.34
C SER A 272 12.51 -3.14 15.10
N ILE A 273 11.23 -3.18 14.73
CA ILE A 273 10.69 -2.31 13.66
C ILE A 273 10.83 -0.82 14.03
N ALA A 274 10.77 -0.48 15.31
CA ALA A 274 10.97 0.90 15.78
C ALA A 274 12.41 1.35 15.54
N ASP A 275 13.39 0.50 15.85
CA ASP A 275 14.80 0.78 15.59
C ASP A 275 15.07 0.90 14.10
N LEU A 276 14.54 -0.02 13.27
CA LEU A 276 14.68 0.06 11.82
C LEU A 276 14.09 1.34 11.23
N LYS A 277 12.94 1.81 11.73
CA LYS A 277 12.37 3.11 11.35
C LYS A 277 13.30 4.27 11.71
N THR A 278 13.92 4.20 12.87
CA THR A 278 14.86 5.25 13.34
C THR A 278 16.15 5.25 12.52
N CYS A 279 16.75 4.08 12.31
CA CYS A 279 18.02 3.92 11.60
C CYS A 279 17.90 4.14 10.08
N THR A 280 16.84 3.63 9.46
CA THR A 280 16.71 3.60 7.99
C THR A 280 15.62 4.52 7.45
N LYS A 281 14.71 5.00 8.29
CA LYS A 281 13.45 5.67 7.95
C LYS A 281 12.45 4.79 7.18
N ALA A 282 12.75 3.52 6.90
CA ALA A 282 11.81 2.62 6.22
C ALA A 282 10.50 2.51 7.00
N GLY A 283 9.37 2.73 6.32
CA GLY A 283 8.03 2.62 6.91
C GLY A 283 7.59 3.83 7.75
N THR A 284 8.32 4.94 7.72
CA THR A 284 7.91 6.19 8.41
C THR A 284 6.94 7.02 7.59
N GLY A 285 6.94 6.90 6.26
CA GLY A 285 6.03 7.59 5.35
C GLY A 285 4.67 6.88 5.26
N CYS A 286 4.34 6.29 4.10
CA CYS A 286 3.04 5.65 3.86
C CYS A 286 2.81 4.33 4.61
N GLY A 287 3.86 3.71 5.16
CA GLY A 287 3.80 2.44 5.89
C GLY A 287 3.58 1.19 5.03
N GLY A 288 3.42 1.31 3.71
CA GLY A 288 3.13 0.19 2.80
C GLY A 288 4.22 -0.88 2.74
N CYS A 289 5.48 -0.50 3.01
CA CYS A 289 6.62 -1.41 3.02
C CYS A 289 6.77 -2.21 4.33
N LEU A 290 6.06 -1.87 5.41
CA LEU A 290 6.25 -2.47 6.73
C LEU A 290 6.15 -4.02 6.76
N PRO A 291 5.22 -4.68 6.06
CA PRO A 291 5.20 -6.13 5.99
C PRO A 291 6.52 -6.70 5.47
N MET A 292 7.02 -6.17 4.33
CA MET A 292 8.28 -6.62 3.73
C MET A 292 9.49 -6.31 4.60
N VAL A 293 9.54 -5.14 5.24
CA VAL A 293 10.59 -4.77 6.21
C VAL A 293 10.65 -5.78 7.36
N LYS A 294 9.48 -6.19 7.86
CA LYS A 294 9.37 -7.20 8.91
C LYS A 294 9.87 -8.57 8.44
N ASP A 295 9.44 -9.00 7.26
CA ASP A 295 9.87 -10.28 6.70
C ASP A 295 11.38 -10.33 6.45
N LEU A 296 11.97 -9.23 5.97
CA LEU A 296 13.42 -9.08 5.81
C LEU A 296 14.17 -9.12 7.15
N MET A 297 13.65 -8.43 8.17
CA MET A 297 14.20 -8.47 9.51
C MET A 297 14.18 -9.90 10.08
N GLU A 298 13.04 -10.59 9.99
CA GLU A 298 12.91 -11.98 10.43
C GLU A 298 13.86 -12.92 9.67
N ALA A 299 13.97 -12.75 8.35
CA ALA A 299 14.88 -13.54 7.52
C ALA A 299 16.35 -13.29 7.88
N THR A 300 16.72 -12.03 8.11
CA THR A 300 18.08 -11.64 8.50
C THR A 300 18.43 -12.21 9.88
N PHE A 301 17.54 -12.15 10.87
CA PHE A 301 17.77 -12.77 12.18
C PHE A 301 17.98 -14.26 12.07
N LYS A 302 17.16 -14.96 11.26
CA LYS A 302 17.35 -16.39 11.02
C LYS A 302 18.72 -16.70 10.42
N SER A 303 19.20 -15.90 9.45
CA SER A 303 20.53 -16.07 8.85
C SER A 303 21.67 -15.84 9.86
N MET A 304 21.45 -14.98 10.87
CA MET A 304 22.37 -14.73 11.97
C MET A 304 22.28 -15.77 13.10
N GLY A 305 21.40 -16.78 12.98
CA GLY A 305 21.15 -17.77 14.04
C GLY A 305 20.42 -17.21 15.27
N LYS A 306 19.80 -16.03 15.17
CA LYS A 306 18.98 -15.44 16.24
C LYS A 306 17.55 -15.99 16.16
N GLU A 307 16.99 -16.42 17.29
CA GLU A 307 15.56 -16.75 17.35
C GLU A 307 14.72 -15.48 17.35
N VAL A 308 13.78 -15.42 16.42
CA VAL A 308 12.79 -14.31 16.36
C VAL A 308 11.69 -14.60 17.37
N LYS A 309 11.73 -13.95 18.52
CA LYS A 309 10.61 -13.98 19.47
C LYS A 309 9.45 -13.18 18.91
N LYS A 310 8.35 -13.85 18.58
CA LYS A 310 7.09 -13.18 18.15
C LYS A 310 6.37 -12.63 19.38
N THR A 311 6.84 -11.49 19.89
CA THR A 311 6.21 -10.81 21.02
C THR A 311 4.99 -10.00 20.56
N ILE A 312 4.03 -9.80 21.48
CA ILE A 312 2.80 -9.03 21.22
C ILE A 312 3.13 -7.55 21.04
N CYS A 313 3.88 -7.01 21.98
CA CYS A 313 4.37 -5.61 22.02
C CYS A 313 5.46 -5.50 23.09
N GLU A 314 6.01 -4.31 23.28
CA GLU A 314 6.99 -4.02 24.32
C GLU A 314 6.47 -4.29 25.74
N HIS A 315 5.15 -4.18 25.98
CA HIS A 315 4.55 -4.43 27.29
C HIS A 315 4.37 -5.93 27.59
N PHE A 316 4.35 -6.78 26.58
CA PHE A 316 4.26 -8.24 26.73
C PHE A 316 5.35 -8.90 25.88
N PRO A 317 6.50 -9.25 26.49
CA PRO A 317 7.60 -9.97 25.82
C PRO A 317 7.26 -11.44 25.58
N LEU A 318 5.99 -11.74 25.38
CA LEU A 318 5.40 -13.05 25.17
C LEU A 318 4.68 -13.08 23.83
N SER A 319 4.65 -14.24 23.19
CA SER A 319 3.78 -14.47 22.03
C SER A 319 2.32 -14.58 22.46
N ARG A 320 1.40 -14.41 21.52
CA ARG A 320 -0.04 -14.60 21.75
C ARG A 320 -0.35 -15.99 22.34
N GLN A 321 0.38 -17.01 21.87
CA GLN A 321 0.16 -18.38 22.30
C GLN A 321 0.67 -18.64 23.72
N GLU A 322 1.85 -18.13 24.05
CA GLU A 322 2.39 -18.19 25.43
C GLU A 322 1.47 -17.46 26.40
N LEU A 323 1.01 -16.27 26.05
CA LEU A 323 0.11 -15.50 26.90
C LEU A 323 -1.24 -16.21 27.09
N TYR A 324 -1.80 -16.82 26.03
CA TYR A 324 -3.01 -17.66 26.13
C TYR A 324 -2.82 -18.80 27.13
N HIS A 325 -1.70 -19.52 27.07
CA HIS A 325 -1.41 -20.61 27.99
C HIS A 325 -1.22 -20.12 29.43
N LEU A 326 -0.51 -19.01 29.63
CA LEU A 326 -0.32 -18.42 30.96
C LEU A 326 -1.65 -17.97 31.58
N ILE A 327 -2.49 -17.27 30.85
CA ILE A 327 -3.83 -16.86 31.30
C ILE A 327 -4.63 -18.08 31.74
N ARG A 328 -4.63 -19.15 30.94
CA ARG A 328 -5.38 -20.38 31.23
C ARG A 328 -4.83 -21.13 32.43
N VAL A 329 -3.50 -21.28 32.54
CA VAL A 329 -2.86 -22.05 33.63
C VAL A 329 -2.92 -21.31 34.96
N LYS A 330 -2.67 -19.97 34.92
CA LYS A 330 -2.64 -19.15 36.13
C LYS A 330 -4.02 -18.62 36.55
N GLY A 331 -5.05 -18.79 35.71
CA GLY A 331 -6.42 -18.42 36.02
C GLY A 331 -6.64 -16.90 36.08
N TYR A 332 -5.97 -16.12 35.24
CA TYR A 332 -6.20 -14.68 35.20
C TYR A 332 -7.58 -14.35 34.59
N HIS A 333 -8.35 -13.50 35.23
CA HIS A 333 -9.70 -13.13 34.80
C HIS A 333 -9.82 -11.65 34.36
N SER A 334 -8.82 -10.83 34.62
CA SER A 334 -8.84 -9.42 34.21
C SER A 334 -7.57 -9.01 33.44
N TYR A 335 -7.71 -7.95 32.64
CA TYR A 335 -6.56 -7.35 31.96
C TYR A 335 -5.49 -6.87 32.96
N ASN A 336 -5.94 -6.30 34.07
CA ASN A 336 -5.02 -5.76 35.06
C ASN A 336 -4.21 -6.87 35.76
N ASP A 337 -4.81 -8.03 36.01
CA ASP A 337 -4.06 -9.17 36.58
C ASP A 337 -2.98 -9.64 35.60
N VAL A 338 -3.35 -9.79 34.33
CA VAL A 338 -2.39 -10.19 33.27
C VAL A 338 -1.27 -9.17 33.12
N LEU A 339 -1.60 -7.87 33.11
CA LEU A 339 -0.60 -6.82 32.96
C LEU A 339 0.34 -6.74 34.15
N THR A 340 -0.20 -6.82 35.37
CA THR A 340 0.58 -6.71 36.61
C THR A 340 1.53 -7.90 36.82
N GLN A 341 1.12 -9.09 36.38
CA GLN A 341 1.88 -10.32 36.64
C GLN A 341 2.81 -10.71 35.49
N GLU A 342 2.43 -10.41 34.26
CA GLU A 342 3.14 -10.88 33.06
C GLU A 342 3.58 -9.74 32.14
N GLY A 343 3.14 -8.51 32.39
CA GLY A 343 3.39 -7.37 31.56
C GLY A 343 4.39 -6.37 32.15
N LEU A 344 4.71 -5.37 31.34
CA LEU A 344 5.57 -4.25 31.70
C LEU A 344 4.82 -2.93 31.44
N GLY A 345 4.94 -1.98 32.38
CA GLY A 345 4.32 -0.65 32.24
C GLY A 345 2.79 -0.65 32.25
N ASP A 346 2.18 0.36 31.60
CA ASP A 346 0.74 0.62 31.65
C ASP A 346 -0.06 -0.03 30.50
N GLY A 347 0.61 -0.76 29.60
CA GLY A 347 0.00 -1.37 28.43
C GLY A 347 -0.27 -0.35 27.30
N CYS A 348 -0.68 -0.85 26.13
CA CYS A 348 -0.93 -0.04 24.93
C CYS A 348 -2.20 -0.49 24.17
N GLU A 349 -2.53 0.26 23.12
CA GLU A 349 -3.70 -0.01 22.27
C GLU A 349 -3.59 -1.33 21.46
N LEU A 350 -2.43 -2.00 21.44
CA LEU A 350 -2.24 -3.33 20.85
C LEU A 350 -2.53 -4.43 21.85
N CYS A 351 -1.94 -4.38 23.07
CA CYS A 351 -2.09 -5.44 24.04
C CYS A 351 -3.46 -5.45 24.73
N LYS A 352 -4.07 -4.28 24.96
CA LYS A 352 -5.40 -4.20 25.60
C LYS A 352 -6.47 -5.01 24.87
N PRO A 353 -6.75 -4.76 23.57
CA PRO A 353 -7.76 -5.53 22.85
C PRO A 353 -7.36 -7.00 22.65
N LEU A 354 -6.05 -7.30 22.51
CA LEU A 354 -5.59 -8.66 22.35
C LEU A 354 -5.79 -9.48 23.61
N VAL A 355 -5.37 -8.97 24.78
CA VAL A 355 -5.59 -9.65 26.07
C VAL A 355 -7.08 -9.79 26.36
N ALA A 356 -7.89 -8.76 26.06
CA ALA A 356 -9.34 -8.85 26.18
C ALA A 356 -9.93 -9.97 25.32
N SER A 357 -9.46 -10.11 24.07
CA SER A 357 -9.86 -11.21 23.19
C SER A 357 -9.44 -12.57 23.70
N LEU A 358 -8.24 -12.70 24.29
CA LEU A 358 -7.77 -13.94 24.90
C LEU A 358 -8.63 -14.33 26.13
N LEU A 359 -8.87 -13.38 27.03
CA LEU A 359 -9.72 -13.60 28.20
C LEU A 359 -11.13 -14.01 27.77
N ALA A 360 -11.71 -13.35 26.78
CA ALA A 360 -13.02 -13.70 26.24
C ALA A 360 -13.07 -15.09 25.59
N SER A 361 -11.96 -15.53 24.96
CA SER A 361 -11.88 -16.86 24.34
C SER A 361 -11.66 -17.99 25.36
N ILE A 362 -11.07 -17.69 26.52
CA ILE A 362 -10.80 -18.66 27.57
C ILE A 362 -12.00 -18.74 28.56
N TRP A 363 -12.55 -17.57 28.93
CA TRP A 363 -13.59 -17.40 29.89
C TRP A 363 -14.82 -16.80 29.22
N ASN A 364 -15.88 -17.57 29.02
CA ASN A 364 -17.13 -17.08 28.38
C ASN A 364 -17.91 -16.09 29.23
N ASP A 365 -17.81 -16.18 30.58
CA ASP A 365 -18.53 -15.34 31.54
C ASP A 365 -18.16 -13.84 31.50
N PRO A 366 -16.90 -13.42 31.22
CA PRO A 366 -16.52 -12.01 31.23
C PRO A 366 -17.29 -11.12 30.24
N ILE A 367 -17.76 -11.68 29.14
CA ILE A 367 -18.48 -10.92 28.07
C ILE A 367 -19.89 -10.57 28.56
N LEU A 368 -20.50 -11.41 29.39
CA LEU A 368 -21.87 -11.26 29.85
C LEU A 368 -22.00 -10.49 31.18
N ASN A 369 -20.89 -10.30 31.89
CA ASN A 369 -20.86 -9.65 33.21
C ASN A 369 -20.35 -8.21 33.12
N ASN A 370 -21.26 -7.21 33.23
CA ASN A 370 -20.95 -5.77 33.18
C ASN A 370 -19.97 -5.27 34.28
N ASN A 371 -19.51 -6.11 35.17
CA ASN A 371 -18.58 -5.78 36.27
C ASN A 371 -17.11 -6.07 35.93
N ASN A 372 -16.78 -6.54 34.73
CA ASN A 372 -15.42 -6.88 34.35
C ASN A 372 -14.59 -5.63 34.03
N ALA A 373 -13.44 -5.49 34.68
CA ALA A 373 -12.53 -4.36 34.48
C ALA A 373 -12.06 -4.18 33.01
N VAL A 374 -12.02 -5.29 32.26
CA VAL A 374 -11.66 -5.27 30.82
C VAL A 374 -12.69 -4.52 29.98
N LEU A 375 -13.98 -4.79 30.23
CA LEU A 375 -15.07 -4.08 29.52
C LEU A 375 -15.17 -2.62 29.98
N LYS A 376 -14.85 -2.29 31.22
CA LYS A 376 -14.79 -0.90 31.72
C LYS A 376 -13.65 -0.11 31.08
N SER A 377 -12.50 -0.73 30.81
CA SER A 377 -11.37 -0.07 30.13
C SER A 377 -11.63 0.17 28.63
N MET A 378 -12.40 -0.71 27.97
CA MET A 378 -12.83 -0.55 26.58
C MET A 378 -13.99 0.44 26.41
N GLY A 379 -14.91 0.52 27.38
CA GLY A 379 -16.13 1.33 27.32
C GLY A 379 -15.93 2.84 27.49
N ARG A 380 -14.76 3.31 27.91
CA ARG A 380 -14.48 4.75 28.05
C ARG A 380 -14.06 5.48 26.76
N ARG A 381 -13.80 4.76 25.67
CA ARG A 381 -13.42 5.35 24.36
C ARG A 381 -14.30 4.91 23.19
N GLY A 382 -15.34 4.14 23.43
CA GLY A 382 -16.26 3.65 22.38
C GLY A 382 -17.58 4.44 22.26
N ALA A 383 -17.63 5.63 22.86
CA ALA A 383 -18.76 6.55 22.70
C ALA A 383 -18.23 7.87 22.11
N LEU A 384 -17.98 7.85 20.81
CA LEU A 384 -18.01 9.01 19.89
C LEU A 384 -18.37 8.47 18.52
#